data_3561121206de66ebf04b9a3a3180bba5
#
_entry.id   3561121206de66ebf04b9a3a3180bba5
#
_cell.length_a   1.000
_cell.length_b   1.000
_cell.length_c   1.000
_cell.angle_alpha   90.00
_cell.angle_beta   90.00
_cell.angle_gamma   90.00
#
_symmetry.space_group_name_H-M   'P 1'
#
loop_
_entity.id
_entity.type
_entity.pdbx_description
1 polymer ?
#
loop_
_entity_poly.entity_id
_entity_poly.type
_entity_poly.pdbx_seq_one_letter_code
_entity_poly.pdbx_strand_id
1 'polypeptide(L)'
;MKIIVSVLLAFCMMPSIAQDVNLLLKEAANLEKQLKEPEALDKYKQVTQSDPANITALVKCTELNVAIGARQTDKNAKINYYNTAQSYAQQAIAAAPDNADANYAMALIAAKMIEIETENKKVVEYVRQAKLYADKALSINPNHAKANYTLGKWHYEMVNLSWVKKAAVKTLYGGLPKGDIDSAIIYMEKCRSLDQYFVLNTLDLAKAYQYKRQPAKTIEILNK
;
A
#
# COMPACT_ATOMS: atom_id res chain seq x y z
N MET A 1 -6.10 52.96 10.55
CA MET A 1 -5.79 52.11 11.73
C MET A 1 -6.68 50.87 11.90
N LYS A 2 -7.91 50.80 11.37
CA LYS A 2 -8.82 49.63 11.55
C LYS A 2 -8.48 48.42 10.66
N ILE A 3 -7.82 48.58 9.50
CA ILE A 3 -7.47 47.52 8.54
C ILE A 3 -6.28 46.68 9.01
N ILE A 4 -5.31 47.27 9.73
CA ILE A 4 -4.11 46.57 10.21
C ILE A 4 -4.43 45.60 11.35
N VAL A 5 -5.43 45.91 12.20
CA VAL A 5 -5.85 45.03 13.30
C VAL A 5 -6.54 43.76 12.80
N SER A 6 -7.31 43.84 11.69
CA SER A 6 -8.00 42.65 11.11
C SER A 6 -7.04 41.66 10.46
N VAL A 7 -5.93 42.12 9.87
CA VAL A 7 -4.92 41.25 9.26
C VAL A 7 -4.08 40.54 10.33
N LEU A 8 -3.83 41.15 11.48
CA LEU A 8 -3.09 40.52 12.58
C LEU A 8 -3.89 39.42 13.28
N LEU A 9 -5.23 39.54 13.37
CA LEU A 9 -6.08 38.49 13.97
C LEU A 9 -6.17 37.23 13.11
N ALA A 10 -6.10 37.33 11.79
CA ALA A 10 -6.15 36.16 10.88
C ALA A 10 -4.86 35.31 10.96
N PHE A 11 -3.73 35.88 11.35
CA PHE A 11 -2.45 35.16 11.44
C PHE A 11 -2.26 34.36 12.74
N CYS A 12 -3.06 34.62 13.79
CA CYS A 12 -2.98 33.91 15.08
C CYS A 12 -3.75 32.60 15.16
N MET A 13 -4.57 32.23 14.14
CA MET A 13 -5.35 30.98 14.17
C MET A 13 -4.65 29.77 13.52
N MET A 14 -3.55 29.95 12.80
CA MET A 14 -2.87 28.84 12.11
C MET A 14 -2.08 27.86 13.02
N PRO A 15 -1.49 28.22 14.17
CA PRO A 15 -0.76 27.26 15.00
C PRO A 15 -1.63 26.21 15.69
N SER A 16 -2.91 26.51 15.95
CA SER A 16 -3.81 25.59 16.65
C SER A 16 -4.13 24.32 15.83
N ILE A 17 -4.42 24.47 14.54
CA ILE A 17 -4.79 23.34 13.67
C ILE A 17 -3.59 22.39 13.45
N ALA A 18 -2.40 22.92 13.26
CA ALA A 18 -1.20 22.09 13.05
C ALA A 18 -0.81 21.30 14.31
N GLN A 19 -1.06 21.84 15.50
CA GLN A 19 -0.83 21.16 16.77
C GLN A 19 -1.82 20.01 16.97
N ASP A 20 -3.08 20.20 16.63
CA ASP A 20 -4.13 19.17 16.71
C ASP A 20 -3.85 18.02 15.73
N VAL A 21 -3.41 18.30 14.49
CA VAL A 21 -3.03 17.28 13.50
C VAL A 21 -1.88 16.41 14.00
N ASN A 22 -0.81 17.01 14.54
CA ASN A 22 0.32 16.25 15.07
C ASN A 22 -0.06 15.39 16.29
N LEU A 23 -0.96 15.85 17.14
CA LEU A 23 -1.48 15.08 18.27
C LEU A 23 -2.29 13.88 17.77
N LEU A 24 -3.21 14.09 16.82
CA LEU A 24 -4.02 13.02 16.21
C LEU A 24 -3.16 11.97 15.53
N LEU A 25 -2.10 12.36 14.80
CA LEU A 25 -1.16 11.42 14.18
C LEU A 25 -0.43 10.56 15.23
N LYS A 26 -0.01 11.13 16.34
CA LYS A 26 0.63 10.40 17.44
C LYS A 26 -0.34 9.43 18.12
N GLU A 27 -1.57 9.87 18.38
CA GLU A 27 -2.63 9.02 18.95
C GLU A 27 -2.94 7.84 18.02
N ALA A 28 -3.11 8.10 16.72
CA ALA A 28 -3.34 7.07 15.73
C ALA A 28 -2.20 6.04 15.68
N ALA A 29 -0.95 6.50 15.64
CA ALA A 29 0.22 5.62 15.65
C ALA A 29 0.33 4.79 16.94
N ASN A 30 -0.07 5.31 18.10
CA ASN A 30 -0.12 4.57 19.34
C ASN A 30 -1.24 3.52 19.35
N LEU A 31 -2.39 3.80 18.75
CA LEU A 31 -3.48 2.85 18.58
C LEU A 31 -3.08 1.69 17.64
N GLU A 32 -2.36 1.98 16.53
CA GLU A 32 -1.79 0.94 15.67
C GLU A 32 -0.86 -0.01 16.45
N LYS A 33 0.05 0.54 17.28
CA LYS A 33 0.94 -0.28 18.12
C LYS A 33 0.19 -1.17 19.11
N GLN A 34 -1.02 -0.76 19.51
CA GLN A 34 -1.92 -1.53 20.37
C GLN A 34 -2.82 -2.50 19.57
N LEU A 35 -2.65 -2.59 18.25
CA LEU A 35 -3.48 -3.38 17.34
C LEU A 35 -4.97 -2.96 17.34
N LYS A 36 -5.25 -1.71 17.70
CA LYS A 36 -6.58 -1.09 17.67
C LYS A 36 -6.81 -0.39 16.34
N GLU A 37 -6.83 -1.20 15.26
CA GLU A 37 -6.86 -0.68 13.90
C GLU A 37 -8.12 0.16 13.55
N PRO A 38 -9.35 -0.21 13.99
CA PRO A 38 -10.53 0.63 13.73
C PRO A 38 -10.41 2.03 14.36
N GLU A 39 -9.96 2.09 15.62
CA GLU A 39 -9.78 3.36 16.34
C GLU A 39 -8.63 4.19 15.74
N ALA A 40 -7.55 3.54 15.31
CA ALA A 40 -6.45 4.20 14.61
C ALA A 40 -6.93 4.80 13.28
N LEU A 41 -7.72 4.04 12.51
CA LEU A 41 -8.32 4.51 11.26
C LEU A 41 -9.19 5.75 11.48
N ASP A 42 -10.01 5.77 12.53
CA ASP A 42 -10.85 6.92 12.82
C ASP A 42 -10.03 8.18 13.19
N LYS A 43 -8.89 8.02 13.86
CA LYS A 43 -7.97 9.12 14.12
C LYS A 43 -7.30 9.64 12.85
N TYR A 44 -6.83 8.75 11.97
CA TYR A 44 -6.29 9.19 10.67
C TYR A 44 -7.34 9.86 9.78
N LYS A 45 -8.60 9.43 9.82
CA LYS A 45 -9.71 10.13 9.14
C LYS A 45 -9.92 11.54 9.68
N GLN A 46 -9.83 11.75 11.00
CA GLN A 46 -9.89 13.09 11.58
C GLN A 46 -8.75 13.98 11.06
N VAL A 47 -7.54 13.42 10.93
CA VAL A 47 -6.42 14.14 10.28
C VAL A 47 -6.76 14.53 8.85
N THR A 48 -7.30 13.62 8.04
CA THR A 48 -7.65 13.95 6.63
C THR A 48 -8.80 14.95 6.51
N GLN A 49 -9.64 15.11 7.53
CA GLN A 49 -10.66 16.17 7.59
C GLN A 49 -10.05 17.54 7.89
N SER A 50 -9.04 17.59 8.76
CA SER A 50 -8.37 18.83 9.16
C SER A 50 -7.26 19.25 8.17
N ASP A 51 -6.58 18.27 7.57
CA ASP A 51 -5.52 18.43 6.57
C ASP A 51 -5.72 17.40 5.44
N PRO A 52 -6.54 17.73 4.42
CA PRO A 52 -6.87 16.82 3.32
C PRO A 52 -5.67 16.39 2.45
N ALA A 53 -4.55 17.10 2.53
CA ALA A 53 -3.32 16.79 1.80
C ALA A 53 -2.28 16.05 2.66
N ASN A 54 -2.61 15.64 3.87
CA ASN A 54 -1.71 14.94 4.76
C ASN A 54 -1.39 13.53 4.23
N ILE A 55 -0.24 13.40 3.58
CA ILE A 55 0.17 12.14 2.92
C ILE A 55 0.24 10.99 3.92
N THR A 56 0.78 11.21 5.11
CA THR A 56 0.86 10.18 6.15
C THR A 56 -0.52 9.63 6.49
N ALA A 57 -1.49 10.51 6.75
CA ALA A 57 -2.85 10.10 7.10
C ALA A 57 -3.55 9.40 5.93
N LEU A 58 -3.43 9.92 4.70
CA LEU A 58 -4.02 9.31 3.50
C LEU A 58 -3.47 7.90 3.24
N VAL A 59 -2.15 7.73 3.34
CA VAL A 59 -1.49 6.42 3.19
C VAL A 59 -1.92 5.46 4.29
N LYS A 60 -1.98 5.93 5.54
CA LYS A 60 -2.44 5.12 6.68
C LYS A 60 -3.92 4.75 6.57
N CYS A 61 -4.79 5.65 6.13
CA CYS A 61 -6.17 5.32 5.80
C CYS A 61 -6.27 4.25 4.71
N THR A 62 -5.40 4.30 3.69
CA THR A 62 -5.32 3.26 2.66
C THR A 62 -4.93 1.92 3.26
N GLU A 63 -3.82 1.86 4.02
CA GLU A 63 -3.31 0.63 4.62
C GLU A 63 -4.32 -0.02 5.57
N LEU A 64 -4.92 0.76 6.47
CA LEU A 64 -5.86 0.25 7.46
C LEU A 64 -7.19 -0.21 6.82
N ASN A 65 -7.71 0.51 5.83
CA ASN A 65 -8.87 0.02 5.09
C ASN A 65 -8.55 -1.29 4.35
N VAL A 66 -7.37 -1.43 3.76
CA VAL A 66 -6.93 -2.71 3.16
C VAL A 66 -6.83 -3.81 4.21
N ALA A 67 -6.21 -3.55 5.36
CA ALA A 67 -6.03 -4.54 6.41
C ALA A 67 -7.37 -5.01 7.01
N ILE A 68 -8.26 -4.08 7.32
CA ILE A 68 -9.59 -4.38 7.87
C ILE A 68 -10.44 -5.09 6.81
N GLY A 69 -10.41 -4.60 5.56
CA GLY A 69 -11.16 -5.19 4.44
C GLY A 69 -10.73 -6.62 4.12
N ALA A 70 -9.42 -6.92 4.20
CA ALA A 70 -8.90 -8.26 3.95
C ALA A 70 -9.45 -9.32 4.92
N ARG A 71 -9.81 -8.93 6.12
CA ARG A 71 -10.39 -9.80 7.17
C ARG A 71 -11.91 -9.94 7.10
N GLN A 72 -12.59 -9.15 6.24
CA GLN A 72 -14.04 -9.26 6.09
C GLN A 72 -14.40 -10.58 5.40
N THR A 73 -15.34 -11.30 5.98
CA THR A 73 -15.96 -12.49 5.38
C THR A 73 -17.07 -12.12 4.42
N ASP A 74 -17.78 -11.02 4.69
CA ASP A 74 -18.78 -10.46 3.78
C ASP A 74 -18.12 -9.78 2.58
N LYS A 75 -18.50 -10.21 1.37
CA LYS A 75 -17.93 -9.71 0.13
C LYS A 75 -18.21 -8.22 -0.09
N ASN A 76 -19.41 -7.74 0.25
CA ASN A 76 -19.78 -6.35 0.05
C ASN A 76 -19.04 -5.44 1.04
N ALA A 77 -18.87 -5.88 2.29
CA ALA A 77 -18.05 -5.17 3.26
C ALA A 77 -16.59 -5.08 2.76
N LYS A 78 -15.99 -6.17 2.26
CA LYS A 78 -14.64 -6.15 1.67
C LYS A 78 -14.54 -5.15 0.52
N ILE A 79 -15.48 -5.18 -0.42
CA ILE A 79 -15.53 -4.25 -1.56
C ILE A 79 -15.58 -2.80 -1.07
N ASN A 80 -16.42 -2.50 -0.07
CA ASN A 80 -16.54 -1.15 0.47
C ASN A 80 -15.24 -0.64 1.10
N TYR A 81 -14.55 -1.48 1.87
CA TYR A 81 -13.24 -1.14 2.43
C TYR A 81 -12.19 -0.90 1.34
N TYR A 82 -12.14 -1.73 0.31
CA TYR A 82 -11.15 -1.59 -0.77
C TYR A 82 -11.45 -0.36 -1.64
N ASN A 83 -12.71 -0.06 -1.93
CA ASN A 83 -13.09 1.17 -2.63
C ASN A 83 -12.74 2.43 -1.82
N THR A 84 -12.94 2.38 -0.50
CA THR A 84 -12.54 3.48 0.41
C THR A 84 -11.02 3.64 0.41
N ALA A 85 -10.26 2.54 0.50
CA ALA A 85 -8.80 2.56 0.40
C ALA A 85 -8.33 3.17 -0.93
N GLN A 86 -8.99 2.82 -2.05
CA GLN A 86 -8.68 3.37 -3.37
C GLN A 86 -8.87 4.89 -3.42
N SER A 87 -9.94 5.40 -2.83
CA SER A 87 -10.18 6.84 -2.74
C SER A 87 -9.07 7.57 -1.99
N TYR A 88 -8.61 7.04 -0.83
CA TYR A 88 -7.51 7.64 -0.08
C TYR A 88 -6.17 7.57 -0.84
N ALA A 89 -5.87 6.45 -1.48
CA ALA A 89 -4.65 6.34 -2.31
C ALA A 89 -4.66 7.32 -3.49
N GLN A 90 -5.82 7.51 -4.13
CA GLN A 90 -5.99 8.49 -5.21
C GLN A 90 -5.79 9.94 -4.71
N GLN A 91 -6.28 10.26 -3.51
CA GLN A 91 -6.03 11.56 -2.90
C GLN A 91 -4.55 11.75 -2.58
N ALA A 92 -3.87 10.72 -2.04
CA ALA A 92 -2.44 10.79 -1.75
C ALA A 92 -1.60 11.04 -3.00
N ILE A 93 -1.86 10.31 -4.10
CA ILE A 93 -1.11 10.48 -5.34
C ILE A 93 -1.43 11.82 -6.04
N ALA A 94 -2.66 12.32 -5.92
CA ALA A 94 -3.04 13.63 -6.44
C ALA A 94 -2.35 14.78 -5.68
N ALA A 95 -2.22 14.64 -4.35
CA ALA A 95 -1.56 15.64 -3.51
C ALA A 95 -0.03 15.62 -3.65
N ALA A 96 0.59 14.43 -3.86
CA ALA A 96 2.03 14.28 -3.93
C ALA A 96 2.45 13.18 -4.93
N PRO A 97 2.43 13.45 -6.25
CA PRO A 97 2.70 12.44 -7.28
C PRO A 97 4.14 11.89 -7.25
N ASP A 98 5.08 12.64 -6.69
CA ASP A 98 6.49 12.25 -6.54
C ASP A 98 6.86 11.87 -5.09
N ASN A 99 5.89 11.44 -4.30
CA ASN A 99 6.10 10.88 -2.96
C ASN A 99 6.09 9.35 -3.02
N ALA A 100 7.09 8.70 -2.37
CA ALA A 100 7.23 7.23 -2.40
C ALA A 100 6.05 6.53 -1.71
N ASP A 101 5.59 7.05 -0.56
CA ASP A 101 4.49 6.45 0.20
C ASP A 101 3.16 6.56 -0.56
N ALA A 102 2.91 7.68 -1.25
CA ALA A 102 1.71 7.87 -2.08
C ALA A 102 1.69 6.89 -3.28
N ASN A 103 2.83 6.70 -3.94
CA ASN A 103 2.96 5.70 -5.00
C ASN A 103 2.82 4.27 -4.46
N TYR A 104 3.41 3.97 -3.29
CA TYR A 104 3.21 2.69 -2.63
C TYR A 104 1.73 2.43 -2.30
N ALA A 105 1.00 3.42 -1.79
CA ALA A 105 -0.43 3.27 -1.48
C ALA A 105 -1.25 2.90 -2.74
N MET A 106 -0.95 3.52 -3.89
CA MET A 106 -1.55 3.15 -5.17
C MET A 106 -1.18 1.72 -5.60
N ALA A 107 0.08 1.31 -5.42
CA ALA A 107 0.52 -0.06 -5.73
C ALA A 107 -0.19 -1.09 -4.84
N LEU A 108 -0.30 -0.82 -3.54
CA LEU A 108 -0.99 -1.66 -2.57
C LEU A 108 -2.45 -1.88 -2.95
N ILE A 109 -3.19 -0.79 -3.19
CA ILE A 109 -4.63 -0.93 -3.49
C ILE A 109 -4.87 -1.53 -4.87
N ALA A 110 -4.06 -1.23 -5.87
CA ALA A 110 -4.17 -1.86 -7.17
C ALA A 110 -4.00 -3.39 -7.06
N ALA A 111 -3.03 -3.87 -6.27
CA ALA A 111 -2.86 -5.30 -6.00
C ALA A 111 -4.08 -5.92 -5.28
N LYS A 112 -4.78 -5.16 -4.42
CA LYS A 112 -5.97 -5.64 -3.70
C LYS A 112 -7.24 -5.60 -4.52
N MET A 113 -7.39 -4.65 -5.43
CA MET A 113 -8.53 -4.58 -6.34
C MET A 113 -8.63 -5.83 -7.25
N ILE A 114 -7.51 -6.50 -7.57
CA ILE A 114 -7.49 -7.77 -8.31
C ILE A 114 -8.33 -8.85 -7.60
N GLU A 115 -8.42 -8.82 -6.27
CA GLU A 115 -9.13 -9.83 -5.48
C GLU A 115 -10.67 -9.72 -5.61
N ILE A 116 -11.18 -8.54 -5.92
CA ILE A 116 -12.62 -8.24 -5.93
C ILE A 116 -13.18 -7.93 -7.33
N GLU A 117 -12.31 -7.57 -8.28
CA GLU A 117 -12.71 -7.20 -9.63
C GLU A 117 -13.11 -8.44 -10.45
N THR A 118 -14.19 -8.33 -11.20
CA THR A 118 -14.74 -9.41 -12.03
C THR A 118 -14.52 -9.19 -13.52
N GLU A 119 -14.28 -7.95 -13.94
CA GLU A 119 -14.03 -7.61 -15.33
C GLU A 119 -12.55 -7.86 -15.68
N ASN A 120 -12.27 -8.81 -16.54
CA ASN A 120 -10.91 -9.20 -16.90
C ASN A 120 -10.03 -8.06 -17.40
N LYS A 121 -10.59 -7.09 -18.13
CA LYS A 121 -9.85 -5.91 -18.60
C LYS A 121 -9.35 -5.05 -17.43
N LYS A 122 -10.20 -4.81 -16.45
CA LYS A 122 -9.82 -4.07 -15.24
C LYS A 122 -8.83 -4.83 -14.38
N VAL A 123 -8.98 -6.16 -14.25
CA VAL A 123 -7.98 -6.99 -13.56
C VAL A 123 -6.60 -6.82 -14.18
N VAL A 124 -6.50 -6.88 -15.52
CA VAL A 124 -5.22 -6.66 -16.24
C VAL A 124 -4.67 -5.26 -16.00
N GLU A 125 -5.54 -4.26 -15.98
CA GLU A 125 -5.15 -2.89 -15.67
C GLU A 125 -4.61 -2.75 -14.24
N TYR A 126 -5.27 -3.30 -13.24
CA TYR A 126 -4.80 -3.31 -11.85
C TYR A 126 -3.45 -4.03 -11.69
N VAL A 127 -3.25 -5.15 -12.39
CA VAL A 127 -1.95 -5.84 -12.41
C VAL A 127 -0.83 -4.95 -12.94
N ARG A 128 -1.09 -4.19 -14.01
CA ARG A 128 -0.12 -3.22 -14.56
C ARG A 128 0.12 -2.04 -13.61
N GLN A 129 -0.95 -1.49 -13.05
CA GLN A 129 -0.88 -0.38 -12.09
C GLN A 129 -0.09 -0.75 -10.84
N ALA A 130 -0.32 -1.96 -10.28
CA ALA A 130 0.42 -2.43 -9.10
C ALA A 130 1.94 -2.41 -9.34
N LYS A 131 2.38 -2.89 -10.53
CA LYS A 131 3.81 -2.82 -10.89
C LYS A 131 4.28 -1.39 -11.12
N LEU A 132 3.56 -0.62 -11.93
CA LEU A 132 3.94 0.76 -12.29
C LEU A 132 4.18 1.62 -11.05
N TYR A 133 3.24 1.61 -10.11
CA TYR A 133 3.33 2.42 -8.91
C TYR A 133 4.36 1.89 -7.91
N ALA A 134 4.55 0.55 -7.82
CA ALA A 134 5.62 -0.01 -6.99
C ALA A 134 7.01 0.36 -7.55
N ASP A 135 7.22 0.25 -8.87
CA ASP A 135 8.44 0.69 -9.53
C ASP A 135 8.70 2.18 -9.28
N LYS A 136 7.66 3.03 -9.40
CA LYS A 136 7.80 4.47 -9.14
C LYS A 136 8.13 4.75 -7.67
N ALA A 137 7.48 4.10 -6.73
CA ALA A 137 7.81 4.23 -5.31
C ALA A 137 9.28 3.90 -5.03
N LEU A 138 9.80 2.82 -5.63
CA LEU A 138 11.18 2.39 -5.45
C LEU A 138 12.20 3.25 -6.23
N SER A 139 11.81 3.87 -7.33
CA SER A 139 12.66 4.85 -8.03
C SER A 139 12.87 6.13 -7.19
N ILE A 140 11.89 6.50 -6.37
CA ILE A 140 11.96 7.64 -5.45
C ILE A 140 12.68 7.25 -4.15
N ASN A 141 12.29 6.12 -3.56
CA ASN A 141 12.90 5.59 -2.33
C ASN A 141 13.20 4.08 -2.48
N PRO A 142 14.43 3.70 -2.89
CA PRO A 142 14.82 2.29 -3.00
C PRO A 142 14.76 1.50 -1.68
N ASN A 143 14.75 2.20 -0.54
CA ASN A 143 14.67 1.62 0.80
C ASN A 143 13.25 1.65 1.38
N HIS A 144 12.22 1.76 0.57
CA HIS A 144 10.83 1.65 1.02
C HIS A 144 10.46 0.17 1.21
N ALA A 145 10.43 -0.32 2.46
CA ALA A 145 10.24 -1.74 2.78
C ALA A 145 8.98 -2.34 2.13
N LYS A 146 7.82 -1.71 2.34
CA LYS A 146 6.53 -2.22 1.85
C LYS A 146 6.40 -2.15 0.31
N ALA A 147 7.04 -1.18 -0.36
CA ALA A 147 7.08 -1.15 -1.82
C ALA A 147 7.95 -2.27 -2.39
N ASN A 148 9.09 -2.58 -1.75
CA ASN A 148 9.89 -3.76 -2.08
C ASN A 148 9.07 -5.04 -1.94
N TYR A 149 8.35 -5.23 -0.83
CA TYR A 149 7.44 -6.37 -0.68
C TYR A 149 6.38 -6.43 -1.79
N THR A 150 5.72 -5.31 -2.09
CA THR A 150 4.67 -5.25 -3.10
C THR A 150 5.18 -5.65 -4.48
N LEU A 151 6.35 -5.15 -4.87
CA LEU A 151 6.97 -5.51 -6.16
C LEU A 151 7.47 -6.96 -6.18
N GLY A 152 8.08 -7.42 -5.09
CA GLY A 152 8.50 -8.82 -4.94
C GLY A 152 7.31 -9.79 -5.04
N LYS A 153 6.22 -9.48 -4.34
CA LYS A 153 4.97 -10.25 -4.44
C LYS A 153 4.39 -10.23 -5.84
N TRP A 154 4.38 -9.08 -6.50
CA TRP A 154 3.94 -8.96 -7.89
C TRP A 154 4.73 -9.92 -8.81
N HIS A 155 6.06 -9.94 -8.72
CA HIS A 155 6.90 -10.86 -9.49
C HIS A 155 6.57 -12.32 -9.20
N TYR A 156 6.38 -12.68 -7.94
CA TYR A 156 6.01 -14.03 -7.52
C TYR A 156 4.65 -14.48 -8.12
N GLU A 157 3.63 -13.63 -8.03
CA GLU A 157 2.30 -13.93 -8.59
C GLU A 157 2.34 -14.08 -10.12
N MET A 158 3.14 -13.26 -10.80
CA MET A 158 3.29 -13.34 -12.25
C MET A 158 3.96 -14.66 -12.73
N VAL A 159 4.93 -15.20 -11.97
CA VAL A 159 5.50 -16.51 -12.31
C VAL A 159 4.53 -17.65 -12.05
N ASN A 160 3.73 -17.56 -11.00
CA ASN A 160 2.72 -18.56 -10.65
C ASN A 160 1.48 -18.56 -11.57
N LEU A 161 1.29 -17.51 -12.36
CA LEU A 161 0.16 -17.43 -13.29
C LEU A 161 0.23 -18.57 -14.31
N SER A 162 -0.86 -19.36 -14.44
CA SER A 162 -0.90 -20.48 -15.36
C SER A 162 -0.67 -20.04 -16.81
N TRP A 163 -0.08 -20.91 -17.64
CA TRP A 163 0.18 -20.63 -19.05
C TRP A 163 -1.10 -20.32 -19.85
N VAL A 164 -2.23 -20.93 -19.48
CA VAL A 164 -3.55 -20.68 -20.10
C VAL A 164 -3.98 -19.24 -19.83
N LYS A 165 -3.87 -18.78 -18.58
CA LYS A 165 -4.18 -17.38 -18.23
C LYS A 165 -3.23 -16.42 -18.94
N LYS A 166 -1.94 -16.71 -19.00
CA LYS A 166 -0.95 -15.90 -19.74
C LYS A 166 -1.29 -15.78 -21.23
N ALA A 167 -1.68 -16.89 -21.88
CA ALA A 167 -2.07 -16.90 -23.27
C ALA A 167 -3.35 -16.09 -23.52
N ALA A 168 -4.38 -16.28 -22.71
CA ALA A 168 -5.63 -15.53 -22.80
C ALA A 168 -5.40 -14.00 -22.63
N VAL A 169 -4.62 -13.60 -21.63
CA VAL A 169 -4.27 -12.19 -21.40
C VAL A 169 -3.47 -11.62 -22.58
N LYS A 170 -2.54 -12.38 -23.16
CA LYS A 170 -1.77 -11.96 -24.32
C LYS A 170 -2.67 -11.70 -25.53
N THR A 171 -3.59 -12.61 -25.80
CA THR A 171 -4.47 -12.51 -26.97
C THR A 171 -5.50 -11.38 -26.84
N LEU A 172 -6.09 -11.23 -25.65
CA LEU A 172 -7.21 -10.31 -25.45
C LEU A 172 -6.76 -8.87 -25.04
N TYR A 173 -5.62 -8.75 -24.36
CA TYR A 173 -5.22 -7.50 -23.70
C TYR A 173 -3.76 -7.09 -23.95
N GLY A 174 -3.08 -7.66 -24.94
CA GLY A 174 -1.70 -7.33 -25.29
C GLY A 174 -0.64 -7.86 -24.31
N GLY A 175 -1.04 -8.72 -23.35
CA GLY A 175 -0.14 -9.35 -22.40
C GLY A 175 0.05 -8.59 -21.10
N LEU A 176 0.76 -9.24 -20.19
CA LEU A 176 1.24 -8.68 -18.92
C LEU A 176 2.76 -8.58 -18.93
N PRO A 177 3.37 -7.67 -18.18
CA PRO A 177 4.81 -7.67 -17.96
C PRO A 177 5.26 -9.02 -17.40
N LYS A 178 6.46 -9.47 -17.77
CA LYS A 178 6.98 -10.76 -17.29
C LYS A 178 7.37 -10.66 -15.82
N GLY A 179 6.92 -11.65 -15.02
CA GLY A 179 7.43 -11.87 -13.69
C GLY A 179 8.74 -12.66 -13.72
N ASP A 180 9.51 -12.56 -12.64
CA ASP A 180 10.75 -13.27 -12.47
C ASP A 180 10.93 -13.68 -11.00
N ILE A 181 11.23 -14.96 -10.75
CA ILE A 181 11.32 -15.48 -9.37
C ILE A 181 12.55 -14.95 -8.64
N ASP A 182 13.64 -14.68 -9.35
CA ASP A 182 14.86 -14.12 -8.74
C ASP A 182 14.62 -12.68 -8.32
N SER A 183 13.95 -11.89 -9.15
CA SER A 183 13.47 -10.54 -8.80
C SER A 183 12.53 -10.57 -7.60
N ALA A 184 11.59 -11.52 -7.54
CA ALA A 184 10.70 -11.68 -6.38
C ALA A 184 11.50 -11.85 -5.08
N ILE A 185 12.48 -12.76 -5.09
CA ILE A 185 13.35 -13.03 -3.94
C ILE A 185 14.18 -11.80 -3.57
N ILE A 186 14.81 -11.14 -4.54
CA ILE A 186 15.66 -9.94 -4.30
C ILE A 186 14.86 -8.83 -3.60
N TYR A 187 13.67 -8.50 -4.10
CA TYR A 187 12.84 -7.46 -3.51
C TYR A 187 12.30 -7.86 -2.13
N MET A 188 11.88 -9.12 -1.93
CA MET A 188 11.41 -9.60 -0.64
C MET A 188 12.55 -9.69 0.39
N GLU A 189 13.76 -10.09 0.02
CA GLU A 189 14.93 -10.04 0.90
C GLU A 189 15.31 -8.59 1.24
N LYS A 190 15.21 -7.67 0.29
CA LYS A 190 15.40 -6.24 0.58
C LYS A 190 14.36 -5.75 1.58
N CYS A 191 13.09 -6.11 1.41
CA CYS A 191 12.05 -5.80 2.39
C CYS A 191 12.41 -6.36 3.78
N ARG A 192 12.82 -7.63 3.87
CA ARG A 192 13.23 -8.27 5.14
C ARG A 192 14.40 -7.56 5.81
N SER A 193 15.36 -7.07 5.04
CA SER A 193 16.50 -6.31 5.58
C SER A 193 16.10 -4.94 6.15
N LEU A 194 14.99 -4.37 5.68
CA LEU A 194 14.47 -3.06 6.10
C LEU A 194 13.42 -3.18 7.22
N ASP A 195 12.64 -4.26 7.21
CA ASP A 195 11.61 -4.57 8.20
C ASP A 195 11.55 -6.09 8.43
N GLN A 196 12.31 -6.55 9.42
CA GLN A 196 12.41 -7.98 9.77
C GLN A 196 11.13 -8.55 10.39
N TYR A 197 10.25 -7.71 10.91
CA TYR A 197 8.99 -8.12 11.56
C TYR A 197 7.79 -8.12 10.62
N PHE A 198 7.99 -7.86 9.34
CA PHE A 198 6.91 -7.89 8.37
C PHE A 198 6.55 -9.33 7.99
N VAL A 199 5.64 -9.92 8.78
CA VAL A 199 5.24 -11.35 8.70
C VAL A 199 4.79 -11.77 7.30
N LEU A 200 4.00 -10.93 6.59
CA LEU A 200 3.54 -11.26 5.24
C LEU A 200 4.71 -11.43 4.26
N ASN A 201 5.73 -10.58 4.38
CA ASN A 201 6.94 -10.72 3.56
C ASN A 201 7.68 -12.02 3.88
N THR A 202 7.80 -12.37 5.16
CA THR A 202 8.46 -13.62 5.59
C THR A 202 7.78 -14.84 4.98
N LEU A 203 6.45 -14.91 5.04
CA LEU A 203 5.67 -16.02 4.49
C LEU A 203 5.77 -16.12 2.96
N ASP A 204 5.66 -15.00 2.26
CA ASP A 204 5.71 -15.00 0.79
C ASP A 204 7.14 -15.22 0.26
N LEU A 205 8.17 -14.74 0.97
CA LEU A 205 9.57 -15.05 0.68
C LEU A 205 9.88 -16.54 0.84
N ALA A 206 9.36 -17.17 1.90
CA ALA A 206 9.48 -18.63 2.08
C ALA A 206 8.85 -19.39 0.92
N LYS A 207 7.65 -18.98 0.46
CA LYS A 207 7.01 -19.56 -0.74
C LYS A 207 7.84 -19.34 -2.02
N ALA A 208 8.47 -18.18 -2.16
CA ALA A 208 9.32 -17.89 -3.32
C ALA A 208 10.57 -18.79 -3.33
N TYR A 209 11.21 -19.03 -2.20
CA TYR A 209 12.28 -20.00 -2.08
C TYR A 209 11.83 -21.44 -2.32
N GLN A 210 10.65 -21.82 -1.84
CA GLN A 210 10.06 -23.13 -2.11
C GLN A 210 9.81 -23.31 -3.62
N TYR A 211 9.26 -22.30 -4.30
CA TYR A 211 9.07 -22.30 -5.74
C TYR A 211 10.40 -22.51 -6.48
N LYS A 212 11.47 -21.86 -6.01
CA LYS A 212 12.83 -22.00 -6.55
C LYS A 212 13.52 -23.32 -6.15
N ARG A 213 12.83 -24.22 -5.43
CA ARG A 213 13.35 -25.52 -4.93
C ARG A 213 14.58 -25.36 -4.02
N GLN A 214 14.54 -24.37 -3.13
CA GLN A 214 15.57 -24.11 -2.13
C GLN A 214 15.05 -24.37 -0.70
N PRO A 215 14.80 -25.63 -0.29
CA PRO A 215 14.16 -25.96 0.98
C PRO A 215 14.94 -25.49 2.21
N ALA A 216 16.27 -25.52 2.14
CA ALA A 216 17.11 -25.02 3.24
C ALA A 216 16.84 -23.54 3.53
N LYS A 217 16.73 -22.70 2.46
CA LYS A 217 16.37 -21.28 2.59
C LYS A 217 14.93 -21.09 3.08
N THR A 218 13.99 -21.90 2.60
CA THR A 218 12.61 -21.88 3.08
C THR A 218 12.54 -22.09 4.60
N ILE A 219 13.25 -23.10 5.12
CA ILE A 219 13.31 -23.39 6.55
C ILE A 219 14.01 -22.26 7.34
N GLU A 220 15.15 -21.75 6.82
CA GLU A 220 15.87 -20.63 7.43
C GLU A 220 14.97 -19.39 7.62
N ILE A 221 14.14 -19.07 6.62
CA ILE A 221 13.24 -17.91 6.67
C ILE A 221 12.12 -18.10 7.69
N LEU A 222 11.57 -19.30 7.82
CA LEU A 222 10.45 -19.61 8.73
C LEU A 222 10.88 -19.79 10.18
N ASN A 223 12.15 -20.04 10.45
CA ASN A 223 12.68 -20.29 11.82
C ASN A 223 13.22 -19.01 12.50
N LYS A 224 13.13 -17.88 11.87
CA LYS A 224 13.54 -16.57 12.41
C LYS A 224 12.33 -15.71 12.78
#